data_82ae5c72b55b275b79d4707306bbf18b
#
_entry.id   82ae5c72b55b275b79d4707306bbf18b
#
_cell.length_a   1.000
_cell.length_b   1.000
_cell.length_c   1.000
_cell.angle_alpha   90.00
_cell.angle_beta   90.00
_cell.angle_gamma   90.00
#
_symmetry.space_group_name_H-M   'P 1'
#
loop_
_entity.id
_entity.type
_entity.pdbx_description
1 polymer ?
#
loop_
_entity_poly.entity_id
_entity_poly.type
_entity_poly.pdbx_seq_one_letter_code
_entity_poly.pdbx_strand_id
1 'polypeptide(L)'
;MEPHTPALFLAVLAAGLSGGILIGRTFRQGKNRENAGSVRIGPSNVSGRGAFARKDIAKGEVIERCPVLELDEQDVGGELMNYVFYGENETRRLVAMGNGMLFNHSPTPNVGYYLEDTALGPELVLYAMQGIREGEEMFYNYGDEWWSSREAGTQP
;
A
#
# COMPACT_ATOMS: atom_id res chain seq x y z
N MET A 1 2.51 60.08 -30.27
CA MET A 1 2.86 58.69 -30.45
C MET A 1 3.94 58.36 -29.41
N GLU A 2 3.52 57.95 -28.21
CA GLU A 2 4.42 57.68 -27.08
C GLU A 2 4.61 56.15 -26.93
N PRO A 3 5.82 55.67 -26.69
CA PRO A 3 6.08 54.23 -26.59
C PRO A 3 5.71 53.73 -25.18
N HIS A 4 4.80 52.77 -25.13
CA HIS A 4 4.47 52.05 -23.90
C HIS A 4 5.62 51.15 -23.44
N THR A 5 6.12 51.42 -22.26
CA THR A 5 7.22 50.71 -21.56
C THR A 5 6.87 49.27 -21.19
N PRO A 6 7.78 48.32 -21.40
CA PRO A 6 7.58 46.92 -21.03
C PRO A 6 7.89 46.58 -19.53
N ALA A 7 7.92 47.60 -18.66
CA ALA A 7 8.36 47.41 -17.27
C ALA A 7 7.31 46.78 -16.34
N LEU A 8 6.02 46.79 -16.74
CA LEU A 8 4.94 46.29 -15.85
C LEU A 8 4.77 44.78 -15.88
N PHE A 9 5.21 44.10 -16.97
CA PHE A 9 5.05 42.63 -17.06
C PHE A 9 6.09 41.84 -16.27
N LEU A 10 7.27 42.37 -16.01
CA LEU A 10 8.33 41.69 -15.27
C LEU A 10 8.06 41.64 -13.75
N ALA A 11 7.36 42.61 -13.20
CA ALA A 11 7.04 42.69 -11.77
C ALA A 11 5.98 41.69 -11.35
N VAL A 12 5.02 41.36 -12.22
CA VAL A 12 3.96 40.40 -11.93
C VAL A 12 4.46 38.94 -11.95
N LEU A 13 5.42 38.63 -12.82
CA LEU A 13 6.05 37.30 -12.89
C LEU A 13 6.99 37.02 -11.70
N ALA A 14 7.67 38.01 -11.19
CA ALA A 14 8.55 37.85 -10.03
C ALA A 14 7.77 37.69 -8.73
N ALA A 15 6.61 38.34 -8.59
CA ALA A 15 5.73 38.15 -7.43
C ALA A 15 5.01 36.79 -7.41
N GLY A 16 4.68 36.24 -8.57
CA GLY A 16 4.04 34.92 -8.70
C GLY A 16 4.99 33.78 -8.36
N LEU A 17 6.25 33.85 -8.73
CA LEU A 17 7.24 32.81 -8.46
C LEU A 17 7.68 32.78 -6.99
N SER A 18 7.81 33.92 -6.33
CA SER A 18 8.15 33.98 -4.91
C SER A 18 6.97 33.56 -4.00
N GLY A 19 5.73 33.84 -4.39
CA GLY A 19 4.54 33.40 -3.66
C GLY A 19 4.33 31.88 -3.73
N GLY A 20 4.60 31.24 -4.86
CA GLY A 20 4.48 29.79 -5.02
C GLY A 20 5.49 28.99 -4.19
N ILE A 21 6.71 29.49 -4.04
CA ILE A 21 7.76 28.85 -3.22
C ILE A 21 7.47 29.00 -1.71
N LEU A 22 6.88 30.10 -1.28
CA LEU A 22 6.50 30.31 0.13
C LEU A 22 5.26 29.45 0.52
N ILE A 23 4.27 29.32 -0.37
CA ILE A 23 3.10 28.46 -0.14
C ILE A 23 3.50 27.00 -0.04
N GLY A 24 4.41 26.53 -0.90
CA GLY A 24 4.94 25.17 -0.83
C GLY A 24 5.74 24.86 0.45
N ARG A 25 6.28 25.87 1.12
CA ARG A 25 7.04 25.71 2.37
C ARG A 25 6.18 25.78 3.63
N THR A 26 5.02 26.45 3.59
CA THR A 26 4.09 26.56 4.73
C THR A 26 3.11 25.38 4.82
N PHE A 27 2.95 24.58 3.77
CA PHE A 27 2.21 23.30 3.83
C PHE A 27 3.07 22.15 4.38
N ARG A 28 4.04 22.45 5.23
CA ARG A 28 4.79 21.46 5.96
C ARG A 28 3.98 20.98 7.17
N GLN A 29 3.18 19.95 6.91
CA GLN A 29 2.71 18.99 7.89
C GLN A 29 2.25 19.53 9.24
N GLY A 30 1.02 19.99 9.29
CA GLY A 30 0.21 19.78 10.50
C GLY A 30 0.08 18.27 10.73
N LYS A 31 0.43 17.81 11.92
CA LYS A 31 0.28 16.44 12.40
C LYS A 31 -1.18 15.97 12.28
N ASN A 32 -1.59 15.42 11.15
CA ASN A 32 -2.72 14.49 11.13
C ASN A 32 -2.20 13.07 11.42
N ARG A 33 -1.66 12.85 12.61
CA ARG A 33 -1.33 11.50 13.10
C ARG A 33 -2.59 10.71 13.45
N GLU A 34 -3.71 11.37 13.67
CA GLU A 34 -4.95 10.73 14.14
C GLU A 34 -5.71 9.95 13.06
N ASN A 35 -5.45 10.21 11.77
CA ASN A 35 -6.05 9.47 10.64
C ASN A 35 -5.03 8.67 9.81
N ALA A 36 -3.79 8.56 10.26
CA ALA A 36 -2.82 7.70 9.61
C ALA A 36 -3.07 6.25 10.05
N GLY A 37 -3.50 5.39 9.13
CA GLY A 37 -3.69 3.95 9.37
C GLY A 37 -2.50 3.28 10.07
N SER A 38 -2.66 2.04 10.49
CA SER A 38 -1.64 1.29 11.26
C SER A 38 -0.40 0.91 10.45
N VAL A 39 -0.42 1.07 9.12
CA VAL A 39 0.62 0.63 8.19
C VAL A 39 1.46 1.78 7.65
N ARG A 40 2.77 1.61 7.61
CA ARG A 40 3.74 2.44 6.88
C ARG A 40 4.50 1.57 5.90
N ILE A 41 4.57 1.97 4.64
CA ILE A 41 5.41 1.31 3.65
C ILE A 41 6.82 1.90 3.68
N GLY A 42 7.82 1.03 3.64
CA GLY A 42 9.23 1.40 3.67
C GLY A 42 10.14 0.33 3.04
N PRO A 43 11.46 0.60 2.93
CA PRO A 43 12.40 -0.39 2.44
C PRO A 43 12.45 -1.60 3.40
N SER A 44 12.46 -2.82 2.84
CA SER A 44 12.52 -4.08 3.57
C SER A 44 13.89 -4.73 3.39
N ASN A 45 14.36 -5.41 4.44
CA ASN A 45 15.54 -6.26 4.37
C ASN A 45 15.25 -7.63 3.72
N VAL A 46 13.97 -7.99 3.55
CA VAL A 46 13.55 -9.25 2.91
C VAL A 46 13.48 -9.08 1.40
N SER A 47 12.66 -8.13 0.94
CA SER A 47 12.53 -7.85 -0.49
C SER A 47 11.94 -6.45 -0.71
N GLY A 48 12.59 -5.64 -1.54
CA GLY A 48 12.11 -4.37 -2.04
C GLY A 48 11.52 -3.45 -0.96
N ARG A 49 10.20 -3.38 -0.89
CA ARG A 49 9.43 -2.65 0.12
C ARG A 49 8.61 -3.61 0.97
N GLY A 50 8.35 -3.22 2.20
CA GLY A 50 7.52 -3.97 3.14
C GLY A 50 6.59 -3.07 3.94
N ALA A 51 5.69 -3.68 4.69
CA ALA A 51 4.73 -3.03 5.57
C ALA A 51 5.26 -3.01 7.01
N PHE A 52 5.28 -1.84 7.64
CA PHE A 52 5.79 -1.62 8.98
C PHE A 52 4.69 -1.04 9.88
N ALA A 53 4.66 -1.45 11.14
CA ALA A 53 3.73 -0.92 12.12
C ALA A 53 4.03 0.57 12.42
N ARG A 54 3.00 1.43 12.40
CA ARG A 54 3.10 2.86 12.77
C ARG A 54 2.94 3.11 14.25
N LYS A 55 2.43 2.13 14.99
CA LYS A 55 2.15 2.13 16.42
C LYS A 55 2.25 0.71 16.94
N ASP A 56 2.27 0.54 18.24
CA ASP A 56 2.09 -0.78 18.85
C ASP A 56 0.69 -1.31 18.48
N ILE A 57 0.63 -2.58 18.10
CA ILE A 57 -0.58 -3.29 17.68
C ILE A 57 -0.75 -4.50 18.59
N ALA A 58 -1.92 -4.61 19.21
CA ALA A 58 -2.20 -5.74 20.10
C ALA A 58 -2.56 -7.00 19.29
N LYS A 59 -2.31 -8.17 19.86
CA LYS A 59 -2.78 -9.44 19.28
C LYS A 59 -4.29 -9.41 19.06
N GLY A 60 -4.72 -9.79 17.86
CA GLY A 60 -6.11 -9.81 17.42
C GLY A 60 -6.63 -8.44 16.92
N GLU A 61 -5.83 -7.37 17.02
CA GLU A 61 -6.22 -6.06 16.48
C GLU A 61 -6.25 -6.10 14.94
N VAL A 62 -7.29 -5.52 14.35
CA VAL A 62 -7.38 -5.33 12.89
C VAL A 62 -6.40 -4.24 12.48
N ILE A 63 -5.51 -4.59 11.56
CA ILE A 63 -4.46 -3.71 11.03
C ILE A 63 -5.01 -2.85 9.90
N GLU A 64 -5.67 -3.50 8.94
CA GLU A 64 -6.24 -2.85 7.76
C GLU A 64 -7.39 -3.70 7.19
N ARG A 65 -8.38 -3.04 6.61
CA ARG A 65 -9.42 -3.63 5.78
C ARG A 65 -9.21 -3.15 4.35
N CYS A 66 -8.99 -4.08 3.45
CA CYS A 66 -8.67 -3.81 2.06
C CYS A 66 -9.85 -4.25 1.19
N PRO A 67 -10.59 -3.32 0.56
CA PRO A 67 -11.58 -3.70 -0.45
C PRO A 67 -10.94 -4.58 -1.52
N VAL A 68 -11.64 -5.61 -1.94
CA VAL A 68 -11.13 -6.61 -2.89
C VAL A 68 -11.80 -6.47 -4.23
N LEU A 69 -11.00 -6.49 -5.29
CA LEU A 69 -11.46 -6.72 -6.65
C LEU A 69 -11.21 -8.19 -6.99
N GLU A 70 -12.29 -8.92 -7.29
CA GLU A 70 -12.21 -10.29 -7.76
C GLU A 70 -12.08 -10.34 -9.28
N LEU A 71 -11.10 -11.09 -9.76
CA LEU A 71 -10.79 -11.28 -11.17
C LEU A 71 -10.75 -12.76 -11.51
N ASP A 72 -11.04 -13.09 -12.77
CA ASP A 72 -10.73 -14.40 -13.30
C ASP A 72 -9.20 -14.53 -13.50
N GLU A 73 -8.65 -15.73 -13.31
CA GLU A 73 -7.22 -15.98 -13.45
C GLU A 73 -6.66 -15.52 -14.80
N GLN A 74 -7.43 -15.71 -15.87
CA GLN A 74 -7.04 -15.32 -17.23
C GLN A 74 -6.88 -13.79 -17.42
N ASP A 75 -7.50 -13.00 -16.54
CA ASP A 75 -7.44 -11.53 -16.60
C ASP A 75 -6.24 -10.97 -15.81
N VAL A 76 -5.48 -11.85 -15.14
CA VAL A 76 -4.32 -11.47 -14.32
C VAL A 76 -3.05 -12.02 -14.95
N GLY A 77 -2.05 -11.15 -15.15
CA GLY A 77 -0.79 -11.57 -15.76
C GLY A 77 0.39 -10.65 -15.42
N GLY A 78 1.57 -11.05 -15.85
CA GLY A 78 2.80 -10.29 -15.65
C GLY A 78 3.14 -10.08 -14.17
N GLU A 79 3.66 -8.91 -13.84
CA GLU A 79 4.08 -8.56 -12.48
C GLU A 79 2.93 -8.59 -11.47
N LEU A 80 1.67 -8.39 -11.89
CA LEU A 80 0.53 -8.39 -10.97
C LEU A 80 0.32 -9.76 -10.31
N MET A 81 0.71 -10.85 -10.99
CA MET A 81 0.68 -12.20 -10.43
C MET A 81 1.47 -12.35 -9.12
N ASN A 82 2.44 -11.47 -8.86
CA ASN A 82 3.24 -11.52 -7.63
C ASN A 82 2.51 -10.90 -6.42
N TYR A 83 1.39 -10.24 -6.64
CA TYR A 83 0.70 -9.46 -5.62
C TYR A 83 -0.71 -9.96 -5.29
N VAL A 84 -1.31 -10.82 -6.13
CA VAL A 84 -2.68 -11.27 -5.94
C VAL A 84 -2.78 -12.38 -4.90
N PHE A 85 -3.93 -12.43 -4.23
CA PHE A 85 -4.33 -13.54 -3.37
C PHE A 85 -5.14 -14.55 -4.18
N TYR A 86 -5.20 -15.79 -3.70
CA TYR A 86 -6.06 -16.82 -4.24
C TYR A 86 -7.46 -16.69 -3.65
N GLY A 87 -8.48 -16.78 -4.48
CA GLY A 87 -9.89 -16.80 -4.05
C GLY A 87 -10.32 -18.17 -3.54
N GLU A 88 -11.62 -18.33 -3.29
CA GLU A 88 -12.18 -19.58 -2.79
C GLU A 88 -12.02 -20.78 -3.75
N ASN A 89 -11.78 -20.50 -5.02
CA ASN A 89 -11.50 -21.52 -6.02
C ASN A 89 -10.25 -21.14 -6.84
N GLU A 90 -9.65 -22.14 -7.48
CA GLU A 90 -8.38 -22.00 -8.21
C GLU A 90 -8.43 -21.01 -9.39
N THR A 91 -9.61 -20.67 -9.88
CA THR A 91 -9.80 -19.78 -11.04
C THR A 91 -9.97 -18.31 -10.66
N ARG A 92 -10.09 -18.00 -9.38
CA ARG A 92 -10.28 -16.62 -8.89
C ARG A 92 -9.01 -16.05 -8.31
N ARG A 93 -8.76 -14.79 -8.61
CA ARG A 93 -7.66 -13.99 -8.06
C ARG A 93 -8.23 -12.75 -7.39
N LEU A 94 -7.65 -12.37 -6.26
CA LEU A 94 -8.10 -11.25 -5.45
C LEU A 94 -7.03 -10.16 -5.46
N VAL A 95 -7.40 -8.96 -5.88
CA VAL A 95 -6.58 -7.75 -5.78
C VAL A 95 -7.04 -6.96 -4.57
N ALA A 96 -6.25 -6.99 -3.49
CA ALA A 96 -6.55 -6.25 -2.26
C ALA A 96 -6.11 -4.79 -2.40
N MET A 97 -7.06 -3.87 -2.40
CA MET A 97 -6.78 -2.44 -2.48
C MET A 97 -6.09 -1.94 -1.19
N GLY A 98 -5.42 -0.81 -1.23
CA GLY A 98 -4.67 -0.29 -0.08
C GLY A 98 -3.29 -0.90 0.07
N ASN A 99 -2.87 -1.22 1.30
CA ASN A 99 -1.54 -1.78 1.59
C ASN A 99 -1.52 -3.31 1.61
N GLY A 100 -2.65 -4.00 1.45
CA GLY A 100 -2.77 -5.44 1.61
C GLY A 100 -1.79 -6.28 0.79
N MET A 101 -1.46 -5.82 -0.41
CA MET A 101 -0.51 -6.49 -1.32
C MET A 101 0.97 -6.13 -1.09
N LEU A 102 1.30 -5.35 -0.06
CA LEU A 102 2.66 -4.80 0.16
C LEU A 102 3.37 -5.40 1.37
N PHE A 103 2.81 -6.43 1.96
CA PHE A 103 3.41 -7.20 3.04
C PHE A 103 4.30 -8.30 2.45
N ASN A 104 5.51 -8.46 2.98
CA ASN A 104 6.39 -9.54 2.59
C ASN A 104 6.00 -10.88 3.24
N HIS A 105 6.53 -11.96 2.69
CA HIS A 105 6.36 -13.30 3.21
C HIS A 105 7.24 -13.57 4.43
N SER A 106 6.70 -14.33 5.39
CA SER A 106 7.47 -15.04 6.40
C SER A 106 6.87 -16.42 6.67
N PRO A 107 7.68 -17.47 6.87
CA PRO A 107 7.19 -18.77 7.34
C PRO A 107 6.72 -18.72 8.80
N THR A 108 7.11 -17.67 9.55
CA THR A 108 6.67 -17.37 10.91
C THR A 108 5.99 -16.00 10.96
N PRO A 109 4.77 -15.87 10.37
CA PRO A 109 4.11 -14.60 10.19
C PRO A 109 3.63 -14.00 11.52
N ASN A 110 3.61 -12.66 11.59
CA ASN A 110 3.00 -11.92 12.70
C ASN A 110 1.63 -11.33 12.33
N VAL A 111 1.23 -11.44 11.04
CA VAL A 111 -0.06 -11.01 10.51
C VAL A 111 -0.77 -12.17 9.86
N GLY A 112 -2.05 -12.31 10.15
CA GLY A 112 -2.97 -13.19 9.45
C GLY A 112 -3.95 -12.38 8.60
N TYR A 113 -4.65 -13.06 7.69
CA TYR A 113 -5.71 -12.45 6.90
C TYR A 113 -6.88 -13.42 6.71
N TYR A 114 -8.04 -12.87 6.45
CA TYR A 114 -9.23 -13.59 6.01
C TYR A 114 -10.07 -12.70 5.09
N LEU A 115 -10.91 -13.33 4.29
CA LEU A 115 -11.89 -12.63 3.46
C LEU A 115 -13.19 -12.46 4.24
N GLU A 116 -13.78 -11.28 4.19
CA GLU A 116 -15.06 -10.95 4.80
C GLU A 116 -16.00 -10.33 3.76
N ASP A 117 -17.20 -10.91 3.61
CA ASP A 117 -18.23 -10.34 2.76
C ASP A 117 -18.91 -9.19 3.49
N THR A 118 -18.97 -8.04 2.84
CA THR A 118 -19.66 -6.85 3.36
C THR A 118 -20.79 -6.40 2.43
N ALA A 119 -21.63 -5.49 2.91
CA ALA A 119 -22.69 -4.90 2.08
C ALA A 119 -22.14 -4.10 0.87
N LEU A 120 -20.85 -3.73 0.90
CA LEU A 120 -20.17 -2.98 -0.17
C LEU A 120 -19.27 -3.86 -1.04
N GLY A 121 -19.26 -5.18 -0.80
CA GLY A 121 -18.41 -6.16 -1.46
C GLY A 121 -17.40 -6.79 -0.51
N PRO A 122 -16.58 -7.74 -1.00
CA PRO A 122 -15.60 -8.45 -0.19
C PRO A 122 -14.44 -7.53 0.25
N GLU A 123 -13.96 -7.77 1.46
CA GLU A 123 -12.77 -7.14 2.03
C GLU A 123 -11.77 -8.17 2.52
N LEU A 124 -10.49 -7.98 2.21
CA LEU A 124 -9.40 -8.71 2.86
C LEU A 124 -9.07 -8.01 4.18
N VAL A 125 -9.31 -8.71 5.29
CA VAL A 125 -9.06 -8.20 6.64
C VAL A 125 -7.72 -8.70 7.13
N LEU A 126 -6.78 -7.78 7.37
CA LEU A 126 -5.47 -8.06 7.96
C LEU A 126 -5.53 -7.85 9.46
N TYR A 127 -5.03 -8.82 10.26
CA TYR A 127 -5.04 -8.74 11.72
C TYR A 127 -3.74 -9.25 12.34
N ALA A 128 -3.40 -8.76 13.52
CA ALA A 128 -2.21 -9.16 14.25
C ALA A 128 -2.38 -10.55 14.90
N MET A 129 -1.51 -11.50 14.57
CA MET A 129 -1.48 -12.84 15.19
C MET A 129 -0.80 -12.82 16.56
N GLN A 130 0.01 -11.82 16.81
CA GLN A 130 0.74 -11.56 18.08
C GLN A 130 0.87 -10.06 18.30
N GLY A 131 1.41 -9.61 19.43
CA GLY A 131 1.74 -8.21 19.63
C GLY A 131 2.85 -7.78 18.68
N ILE A 132 2.68 -6.64 18.02
CA ILE A 132 3.62 -6.05 17.05
C ILE A 132 3.98 -4.65 17.57
N ARG A 133 5.26 -4.34 17.66
CA ARG A 133 5.73 -3.05 18.15
C ARG A 133 5.80 -2.02 17.02
N GLU A 134 5.70 -0.74 17.35
CA GLU A 134 5.97 0.34 16.41
C GLU A 134 7.33 0.15 15.74
N GLY A 135 7.34 0.23 14.40
CA GLY A 135 8.52 0.07 13.56
C GLY A 135 8.85 -1.37 13.16
N GLU A 136 8.21 -2.38 13.74
CA GLU A 136 8.39 -3.76 13.30
C GLU A 136 7.79 -3.99 11.90
N GLU A 137 8.46 -4.80 11.09
CA GLU A 137 7.93 -5.24 9.80
C GLU A 137 6.85 -6.29 10.01
N MET A 138 5.80 -6.17 9.25
CA MET A 138 4.63 -7.04 9.27
C MET A 138 4.67 -7.99 8.09
N PHE A 139 4.47 -9.28 8.38
CA PHE A 139 4.57 -10.37 7.41
C PHE A 139 3.33 -11.24 7.49
N TYR A 140 2.90 -11.76 6.34
CA TYR A 140 1.98 -12.88 6.30
C TYR A 140 2.57 -14.07 5.51
N ASN A 141 1.94 -15.24 5.58
CA ASN A 141 2.34 -16.39 4.79
C ASN A 141 1.63 -16.31 3.43
N TYR A 142 2.39 -16.38 2.33
CA TYR A 142 1.83 -16.37 0.97
C TYR A 142 1.09 -17.67 0.62
N GLY A 143 1.33 -18.75 1.39
CA GLY A 143 0.77 -20.08 1.11
C GLY A 143 1.61 -20.89 0.14
N ASP A 144 1.41 -22.22 0.16
CA ASP A 144 2.19 -23.15 -0.67
C ASP A 144 1.88 -23.00 -2.15
N GLU A 145 0.66 -22.61 -2.51
CA GLU A 145 0.21 -22.37 -3.89
C GLU A 145 0.97 -21.23 -4.56
N TRP A 146 1.32 -20.19 -3.80
CA TRP A 146 2.12 -19.08 -4.30
C TRP A 146 3.51 -19.54 -4.74
N TRP A 147 4.13 -20.45 -4.00
CA TRP A 147 5.45 -20.99 -4.31
C TRP A 147 5.39 -22.00 -5.47
N SER A 148 4.46 -22.95 -5.42
CA SER A 148 4.34 -24.00 -6.45
C SER A 148 4.02 -23.44 -7.84
N SER A 149 3.22 -22.38 -7.93
CA SER A 149 2.91 -21.72 -9.20
C SER A 149 4.14 -21.07 -9.88
N ARG A 150 5.19 -20.74 -9.10
CA ARG A 150 6.42 -20.13 -9.62
C ARG A 150 7.49 -21.15 -9.95
N GLU A 151 7.56 -22.26 -9.22
CA GLU A 151 8.44 -23.37 -9.54
C GLU A 151 8.04 -24.03 -10.86
N ALA A 152 6.74 -24.15 -11.14
CA ALA A 152 6.23 -24.67 -12.40
C ALA A 152 6.56 -23.79 -13.62
N GLY A 153 6.75 -22.48 -13.43
CA GLY A 153 7.13 -21.54 -14.51
C GLY A 153 8.62 -21.49 -14.83
N THR A 154 9.47 -22.16 -14.06
CA THR A 154 10.93 -22.18 -14.23
C THR A 154 11.47 -23.44 -14.91
N GLN A 155 10.61 -24.29 -15.46
CA GLN A 155 11.07 -25.41 -16.29
C GLN A 155 11.35 -24.93 -17.73
N PRO A 156 12.56 -25.19 -18.27
CA PRO A 156 13.00 -24.74 -19.61
C PRO A 156 12.25 -25.43 -20.74
#